data_6a0528777292e6e4a3f7d9e465870810
#
_entry.id   6a0528777292e6e4a3f7d9e465870810
#
_cell.length_a   1.000
_cell.length_b   1.000
_cell.length_c   1.000
_cell.angle_alpha   90.00
_cell.angle_beta   90.00
_cell.angle_gamma   90.00
#
_symmetry.space_group_name_H-M   'P 1'
#
loop_
_entity.id
_entity.type
_entity.pdbx_description
1 polymer ?
#
loop_
_entity_poly.entity_id
_entity_poly.type
_entity_poly.pdbx_seq_one_letter_code
_entity_poly.pdbx_strand_id
1 'polypeptide(L)'
;MSYKITYSKAFKKHYKKLSDTEKKQTKNKLKFFVENPTHPSLRTKKIQGADGIWESSVNMDIRIIWFYENNELIFLLDIGHHDILGNFKKNTIMS
;
A
#
# COMPACT_ATOMS: atom_id res chain seq x y z
N MET A 1 3.41 16.46 -10.75
CA MET A 1 2.32 16.82 -9.85
C MET A 1 2.31 15.92 -8.64
N SER A 2 1.93 16.43 -7.48
CA SER A 2 1.90 15.66 -6.26
C SER A 2 0.53 15.05 -6.04
N TYR A 3 0.52 13.85 -5.46
CA TYR A 3 -0.72 13.19 -5.05
C TYR A 3 -0.97 13.46 -3.57
N LYS A 4 -2.25 13.52 -3.20
CA LYS A 4 -2.65 13.54 -1.80
C LYS A 4 -2.81 12.10 -1.34
N ILE A 5 -2.44 11.82 -0.08
CA ILE A 5 -2.51 10.48 0.46
C ILE A 5 -3.51 10.45 1.60
N THR A 6 -4.41 9.47 1.58
CA THR A 6 -5.38 9.21 2.64
C THR A 6 -5.16 7.79 3.16
N TYR A 7 -5.40 7.57 4.45
CA TYR A 7 -5.17 6.29 5.10
C TYR A 7 -6.47 5.69 5.60
N SER A 8 -6.64 4.38 5.41
CA SER A 8 -7.74 3.65 6.03
C SER A 8 -7.45 3.44 7.53
N LYS A 9 -8.49 3.03 8.26
CA LYS A 9 -8.33 2.65 9.67
C LYS A 9 -7.44 1.41 9.79
N ALA A 10 -7.58 0.46 8.86
CA ALA A 10 -6.78 -0.75 8.84
C ALA A 10 -5.31 -0.42 8.62
N PHE A 11 -5.01 0.49 7.69
CA PHE A 11 -3.64 0.91 7.45
C PHE A 11 -3.03 1.50 8.72
N LYS A 12 -3.73 2.41 9.37
CA LYS A 12 -3.23 3.06 10.58
C LYS A 12 -2.98 2.05 11.70
N LYS A 13 -3.90 1.11 11.87
CA LYS A 13 -3.80 0.07 12.90
C LYS A 13 -2.57 -0.82 12.67
N HIS A 14 -2.40 -1.30 11.46
CA HIS A 14 -1.31 -2.20 11.12
C HIS A 14 0.03 -1.49 11.08
N TYR A 15 0.06 -0.24 10.64
CA TYR A 15 1.27 0.57 10.68
C TYR A 15 1.83 0.68 12.10
N LYS A 16 0.96 0.89 13.07
CA LYS A 16 1.38 1.01 14.48
C LYS A 16 2.05 -0.26 14.99
N LYS A 17 1.75 -1.41 14.41
CA LYS A 17 2.33 -2.70 14.81
C LYS A 17 3.69 -2.98 14.18
N LEU A 18 4.12 -2.17 13.24
CA LEU A 18 5.42 -2.34 12.59
C LEU A 18 6.54 -1.98 13.57
N SER A 19 7.72 -2.56 13.34
CA SER A 19 8.91 -2.16 14.08
C SER A 19 9.30 -0.73 13.74
N ASP A 20 10.15 -0.11 14.55
CA ASP A 20 10.62 1.23 14.29
C ASP A 20 11.34 1.34 12.94
N THR A 21 12.15 0.33 12.62
CA THR A 21 12.85 0.27 11.34
C THR A 21 11.86 0.20 10.18
N GLU A 22 10.84 -0.66 10.29
CA GLU A 22 9.81 -0.81 9.26
C GLU A 22 9.00 0.46 9.07
N LYS A 23 8.65 1.13 10.18
CA LYS A 23 7.95 2.42 10.12
C LYS A 23 8.77 3.46 9.38
N LYS A 24 10.07 3.52 9.65
CA LYS A 24 10.97 4.45 9.00
C LYS A 24 11.08 4.17 7.50
N GLN A 25 11.21 2.90 7.14
CA GLN A 25 11.24 2.49 5.73
C GLN A 25 9.95 2.86 5.03
N THR A 26 8.80 2.65 5.69
CA THR A 26 7.50 3.01 5.15
C THR A 26 7.41 4.52 4.89
N LYS A 27 7.81 5.34 5.85
CA LYS A 27 7.80 6.80 5.67
C LYS A 27 8.66 7.23 4.48
N ASN A 28 9.82 6.59 4.30
CA ASN A 28 10.69 6.91 3.17
C ASN A 28 10.01 6.56 1.84
N LYS A 29 9.31 5.43 1.78
CA LYS A 29 8.62 5.03 0.55
C LYS A 29 7.39 5.88 0.26
N LEU A 30 6.71 6.37 1.30
CA LEU A 30 5.55 7.25 1.11
C LEU A 30 5.93 8.54 0.37
N LYS A 31 7.15 8.98 0.47
CA LYS A 31 7.62 10.15 -0.29
C LYS A 31 7.53 9.92 -1.78
N PHE A 32 7.81 8.69 -2.23
CA PHE A 32 7.67 8.34 -3.63
C PHE A 32 6.21 8.32 -4.06
N PHE A 33 5.32 7.83 -3.20
CA PHE A 33 3.89 7.83 -3.50
C PHE A 33 3.36 9.22 -3.81
N VAL A 34 3.79 10.21 -3.04
CA VAL A 34 3.33 11.59 -3.23
C VAL A 34 3.66 12.09 -4.63
N GLU A 35 4.83 11.73 -5.15
CA GLU A 35 5.28 12.21 -6.45
C GLU A 35 4.92 11.27 -7.59
N ASN A 36 5.11 9.98 -7.40
CA ASN A 36 4.90 8.99 -8.46
C ASN A 36 4.66 7.61 -7.84
N PRO A 37 3.39 7.19 -7.66
CA PRO A 37 3.09 5.89 -7.04
C PRO A 37 3.55 4.69 -7.86
N THR A 38 3.93 4.88 -9.12
CA THR A 38 4.50 3.83 -9.94
C THR A 38 6.01 3.91 -10.05
N HIS A 39 6.65 4.68 -9.17
CA HIS A 39 8.11 4.80 -9.15
C HIS A 39 8.75 3.40 -9.02
N PRO A 40 9.83 3.11 -9.78
CA PRO A 40 10.45 1.77 -9.77
C PRO A 40 10.82 1.24 -8.39
N SER A 41 11.22 2.11 -7.46
CA SER A 41 11.61 1.67 -6.12
C SER A 41 10.45 1.12 -5.31
N LEU A 42 9.20 1.39 -5.71
CA LEU A 42 8.00 0.89 -5.05
C LEU A 42 7.58 -0.49 -5.57
N ARG A 43 8.09 -0.91 -6.72
CA ARG A 43 7.72 -2.18 -7.36
C ARG A 43 6.21 -2.37 -7.42
N THR A 44 5.51 -1.31 -7.83
CA THR A 44 4.06 -1.31 -7.89
C THR A 44 3.55 -2.26 -8.96
N LYS A 45 2.54 -3.05 -8.61
CA LYS A 45 1.89 -3.95 -9.56
C LYS A 45 0.42 -4.12 -9.21
N LYS A 46 -0.39 -4.51 -10.19
CA LYS A 46 -1.81 -4.78 -9.97
C LYS A 46 -1.99 -6.07 -9.20
N ILE A 47 -3.01 -6.09 -8.34
CA ILE A 47 -3.41 -7.31 -7.65
C ILE A 47 -4.38 -8.07 -8.56
N GLN A 48 -4.03 -9.31 -8.90
CA GLN A 48 -4.90 -10.15 -9.72
C GLN A 48 -6.17 -10.46 -8.96
N GLY A 49 -7.31 -10.34 -9.66
CA GLY A 49 -8.61 -10.60 -9.07
C GLY A 49 -9.21 -9.46 -8.28
N ALA A 50 -8.55 -8.30 -8.27
CA ALA A 50 -9.03 -7.13 -7.55
C ALA A 50 -8.82 -5.90 -8.42
N ASP A 51 -9.77 -5.63 -9.31
CA ASP A 51 -9.66 -4.52 -10.26
C ASP A 51 -9.44 -3.19 -9.56
N GLY A 52 -8.48 -2.42 -10.08
CA GLY A 52 -8.18 -1.10 -9.55
C GLY A 52 -7.40 -1.08 -8.25
N ILE A 53 -7.04 -2.24 -7.73
CA ILE A 53 -6.26 -2.34 -6.50
C ILE A 53 -4.81 -2.69 -6.83
N TRP A 54 -3.89 -2.01 -6.18
CA TRP A 54 -2.45 -2.14 -6.42
C TRP A 54 -1.72 -2.55 -5.17
N GLU A 55 -0.54 -3.15 -5.34
CA GLU A 55 0.38 -3.35 -4.22
C GLU A 55 1.71 -2.68 -4.54
N SER A 56 2.36 -2.17 -3.50
CA SER A 56 3.71 -1.62 -3.59
C SER A 56 4.55 -2.18 -2.46
N SER A 57 5.86 -2.27 -2.69
CA SER A 57 6.78 -2.84 -1.72
C SER A 57 7.46 -1.74 -0.92
N VAL A 58 7.45 -1.88 0.41
CA VAL A 58 8.26 -1.05 1.29
C VAL A 58 9.66 -1.64 1.38
N ASN A 59 9.73 -2.95 1.56
CA ASN A 59 10.95 -3.75 1.55
C ASN A 59 10.60 -5.14 1.03
N MET A 60 11.45 -6.12 1.21
CA MET A 60 11.20 -7.47 0.69
C MET A 60 10.00 -8.15 1.33
N ASP A 61 9.61 -7.73 2.53
CA ASP A 61 8.55 -8.37 3.31
C ASP A 61 7.29 -7.51 3.44
N ILE A 62 7.43 -6.20 3.55
CA ILE A 62 6.30 -5.29 3.82
C ILE A 62 5.70 -4.81 2.50
N ARG A 63 4.37 -4.90 2.41
CA ARG A 63 3.59 -4.47 1.25
C ARG A 63 2.53 -3.47 1.65
N ILE A 64 2.25 -2.52 0.76
CA ILE A 64 1.15 -1.55 0.90
C ILE A 64 0.12 -1.88 -0.17
N ILE A 65 -1.15 -1.99 0.24
CA ILE A 65 -2.27 -2.19 -0.68
C ILE A 65 -2.98 -0.86 -0.81
N TRP A 66 -3.22 -0.42 -2.04
CA TRP A 66 -3.75 0.92 -2.28
C TRP A 66 -4.52 1.00 -3.60
N PHE A 67 -5.24 2.12 -3.79
CA PHE A 67 -5.90 2.41 -5.05
C PHE A 67 -5.94 3.92 -5.28
N TYR A 68 -6.20 4.31 -6.55
CA TYR A 68 -6.47 5.71 -6.87
C TYR A 68 -7.95 5.99 -6.57
N GLU A 69 -8.21 6.98 -5.73
CA GLU A 69 -9.58 7.41 -5.48
C GLU A 69 -10.04 8.35 -6.60
N ASN A 70 -9.08 9.16 -7.10
CA ASN A 70 -9.25 9.96 -8.30
C ASN A 70 -7.85 10.27 -8.83
N ASN A 71 -7.75 11.12 -9.84
CA ASN A 71 -6.44 11.41 -10.45
C ASN A 71 -5.45 12.11 -9.52
N GLU A 72 -5.92 12.60 -8.38
CA GLU A 72 -5.07 13.36 -7.46
C GLU A 72 -4.92 12.71 -6.09
N LEU A 73 -5.75 11.73 -5.77
CA LEU A 73 -5.82 11.14 -4.44
C LEU A 73 -5.49 9.66 -4.47
N ILE A 74 -4.64 9.25 -3.54
CA ILE A 74 -4.29 7.86 -3.33
C ILE A 74 -4.79 7.44 -1.98
N PHE A 75 -5.52 6.33 -1.94
CA PHE A 75 -6.05 5.77 -0.71
C PHE A 75 -5.25 4.52 -0.33
N LEU A 76 -4.57 4.58 0.82
CA LEU A 76 -3.80 3.45 1.34
C LEU A 76 -4.72 2.56 2.17
N LEU A 77 -5.07 1.40 1.60
CA LEU A 77 -6.01 0.46 2.20
C LEU A 77 -5.43 -0.29 3.38
N ASP A 78 -4.21 -0.79 3.22
CA ASP A 78 -3.62 -1.63 4.24
C ASP A 78 -2.10 -1.71 4.08
N ILE A 79 -1.42 -2.14 5.13
CA ILE A 79 0.02 -2.38 5.13
C ILE A 79 0.29 -3.59 6.02
N GLY A 80 1.23 -4.42 5.62
CA GLY A 80 1.60 -5.60 6.40
C GLY A 80 2.65 -6.44 5.68
N HIS A 81 2.94 -7.60 6.25
CA HIS A 81 3.88 -8.54 5.66
C HIS A 81 3.31 -9.12 4.38
N HIS A 82 4.18 -9.71 3.56
CA HIS A 82 3.79 -10.15 2.21
C HIS A 82 2.56 -11.07 2.17
N ASP A 83 2.27 -11.78 3.25
CA ASP A 83 1.11 -12.66 3.31
C ASP A 83 -0.22 -11.90 3.40
N ILE A 84 -0.19 -10.61 3.68
CA ILE A 84 -1.40 -9.77 3.71
C ILE A 84 -2.14 -9.83 2.38
N LEU A 85 -1.40 -9.99 1.28
CA LEU A 85 -1.99 -10.06 -0.06
C LEU A 85 -2.89 -11.28 -0.22
N GLY A 86 -2.47 -12.42 0.32
CA GLY A 86 -3.28 -13.63 0.30
C GLY A 86 -4.57 -13.46 1.09
N ASN A 87 -4.49 -12.88 2.27
CA ASN A 87 -5.66 -12.60 3.09
C ASN A 87 -6.62 -11.64 2.41
N PHE A 88 -6.10 -10.60 1.77
CA PHE A 88 -6.91 -9.63 1.04
C PHE A 88 -7.65 -10.29 -0.11
N LYS A 89 -6.97 -11.08 -0.92
CA LYS A 89 -7.59 -11.79 -2.05
C LYS A 89 -8.67 -12.75 -1.59
N LYS A 90 -8.42 -13.48 -0.49
CA LYS A 90 -9.38 -14.41 0.08
C LYS A 90 -10.67 -13.70 0.48
N ASN A 91 -10.54 -12.57 1.18
CA ASN A 91 -11.69 -11.78 1.61
C ASN A 91 -12.47 -11.24 0.41
N THR A 92 -11.76 -10.79 -0.61
CA THR A 92 -12.37 -10.27 -1.83
C THR A 92 -13.17 -11.33 -2.56
N ILE A 93 -12.64 -12.55 -2.64
CA ILE A 93 -13.30 -13.66 -3.32
C ILE A 93 -14.55 -14.11 -2.58
N MET A 94 -14.50 -14.08 -1.26
CA MET A 94 -15.61 -14.55 -0.42
C MET A 94 -16.73 -13.51 -0.28
N SER A 95 -16.45 -12.27 -0.61
CA SER A 95 -17.46 -11.23 -0.59
C SER A 95 -18.20 -11.15 -1.91
#